data_1d58807ba6bbf3dd089c94d69ec3e0c1
#
_entry.id   1d58807ba6bbf3dd089c94d69ec3e0c1
#
_cell.length_a   1.000
_cell.length_b   1.000
_cell.length_c   1.000
_cell.angle_alpha   90.00
_cell.angle_beta   90.00
_cell.angle_gamma   90.00
#
_symmetry.space_group_name_H-M   'P 1'
#
loop_
_entity.id
_entity.type
_entity.pdbx_description
1 polymer ?
#
loop_
_entity_poly.entity_id
_entity_poly.type
_entity_poly.pdbx_seq_one_letter_code
_entity_poly.pdbx_strand_id
1 'polypeptide(L)'
;MTPMRATIAAVLLTLFAISANSEDAPKENAYVTELIQQLGPNAKKPAGEVFKNVQLMKDVPADRFLRIMDTGYRQSLGVSCDYCHVEDRWEADEKRPKRAAREMILMMRMINKHLGELTEIDSQAAAVNCTTCHRGYVKPALQMR
;
A
#
# COMPACT_ATOMS: atom_id res chain seq x y z
N MET A 1 -25.98 -53.79 47.99
CA MET A 1 -26.56 -52.75 47.10
C MET A 1 -25.76 -51.46 47.37
N THR A 2 -24.75 -51.16 46.59
CA THR A 2 -23.86 -49.99 46.72
C THR A 2 -24.14 -49.04 45.56
N PRO A 3 -24.40 -47.75 45.76
CA PRO A 3 -24.63 -46.81 44.65
C PRO A 3 -23.31 -46.33 44.08
N MET A 4 -23.20 -46.43 42.79
CA MET A 4 -22.11 -45.97 41.94
C MET A 4 -22.13 -44.45 41.82
N ARG A 5 -21.09 -43.77 42.35
CA ARG A 5 -20.91 -42.30 42.22
C ARG A 5 -20.32 -41.98 40.84
N ALA A 6 -21.11 -41.35 40.01
CA ALA A 6 -20.60 -40.80 38.74
C ALA A 6 -19.92 -39.46 38.98
N THR A 7 -18.61 -39.43 38.76
CA THR A 7 -17.76 -38.21 38.75
C THR A 7 -17.88 -37.55 37.37
N ILE A 8 -18.52 -36.40 37.29
CA ILE A 8 -18.53 -35.56 36.10
C ILE A 8 -17.27 -34.72 36.08
N ALA A 9 -16.34 -35.05 35.19
CA ALA A 9 -15.15 -34.24 34.92
C ALA A 9 -15.56 -33.08 34.01
N ALA A 10 -15.57 -31.86 34.57
CA ALA A 10 -15.74 -30.64 33.82
C ALA A 10 -14.44 -30.32 33.06
N VAL A 11 -14.45 -30.47 31.74
CA VAL A 11 -13.37 -30.02 30.85
C VAL A 11 -13.57 -28.52 30.62
N LEU A 12 -12.73 -27.69 31.28
CA LEU A 12 -12.61 -26.27 30.99
C LEU A 12 -11.88 -26.08 29.64
N LEU A 13 -12.62 -25.80 28.58
CA LEU A 13 -12.06 -25.32 27.31
C LEU A 13 -11.65 -23.83 27.50
N THR A 14 -10.38 -23.59 27.73
CA THR A 14 -9.80 -22.24 27.65
C THR A 14 -9.67 -21.86 26.19
N LEU A 15 -10.57 -21.01 25.71
CA LEU A 15 -10.47 -20.32 24.44
C LEU A 15 -9.30 -19.32 24.52
N PHE A 16 -8.14 -19.70 23.98
CA PHE A 16 -7.07 -18.76 23.67
C PHE A 16 -7.55 -17.89 22.50
N ALA A 17 -8.00 -16.68 22.79
CA ALA A 17 -8.18 -15.65 21.80
C ALA A 17 -6.79 -15.25 21.27
N ILE A 18 -6.43 -15.74 20.08
CA ILE A 18 -5.27 -15.25 19.34
C ILE A 18 -5.64 -13.84 18.89
N SER A 19 -5.23 -12.83 19.64
CA SER A 19 -5.21 -11.46 19.17
C SER A 19 -4.19 -11.39 18.04
N ALA A 20 -4.66 -11.34 16.80
CA ALA A 20 -3.81 -10.99 15.67
C ALA A 20 -3.34 -9.54 15.88
N ASN A 21 -2.10 -9.38 16.33
CA ASN A 21 -1.45 -8.08 16.41
C ASN A 21 -1.32 -7.51 15.01
N SER A 22 -2.07 -6.48 14.70
CA SER A 22 -1.98 -5.69 13.46
C SER A 22 -0.80 -4.68 13.52
N GLU A 23 0.28 -5.00 14.24
CA GLU A 23 1.43 -4.09 14.40
C GLU A 23 2.35 -4.00 13.17
N ASP A 24 2.20 -4.88 12.18
CA ASP A 24 3.06 -4.92 10.98
C ASP A 24 2.56 -4.05 9.80
N ALA A 25 1.44 -3.34 9.93
CA ALA A 25 1.03 -2.40 8.90
C ALA A 25 1.97 -1.18 8.91
N PRO A 26 2.56 -0.80 7.76
CA PRO A 26 3.43 0.37 7.69
C PRO A 26 2.66 1.61 8.17
N LYS A 27 3.19 2.28 9.20
CA LYS A 27 2.57 3.49 9.75
C LYS A 27 2.53 4.58 8.68
N GLU A 28 1.34 5.12 8.46
CA GLU A 28 1.16 6.28 7.57
C GLU A 28 1.99 7.46 8.08
N ASN A 29 2.59 8.20 7.15
CA ASN A 29 3.36 9.38 7.48
C ASN A 29 2.44 10.46 8.08
N ALA A 30 2.80 11.00 9.25
CA ALA A 30 2.02 12.04 9.94
C ALA A 30 1.73 13.25 9.03
N TYR A 31 2.68 13.64 8.18
CA TYR A 31 2.51 14.71 7.20
C TYR A 31 1.39 14.40 6.18
N VAL A 32 1.30 13.16 5.70
CA VAL A 32 0.22 12.75 4.78
C VAL A 32 -1.13 12.75 5.50
N THR A 33 -1.18 12.30 6.74
CA THR A 33 -2.40 12.37 7.56
C THR A 33 -2.87 13.81 7.74
N GLU A 34 -1.97 14.74 8.02
CA GLU A 34 -2.27 16.17 8.16
C GLU A 34 -2.77 16.77 6.83
N LEU A 35 -2.10 16.49 5.71
CA LEU A 35 -2.56 16.94 4.39
C LEU A 35 -3.97 16.45 4.07
N ILE A 36 -4.30 15.19 4.39
CA ILE A 36 -5.64 14.64 4.18
C ILE A 36 -6.67 15.39 5.04
N GLN A 37 -6.34 15.72 6.29
CA GLN A 37 -7.22 16.51 7.15
C GLN A 37 -7.44 17.93 6.58
N GLN A 38 -6.39 18.58 6.09
CA GLN A 38 -6.47 19.90 5.46
C GLN A 38 -7.33 19.92 4.20
N LEU A 39 -7.40 18.83 3.45
CA LEU A 39 -8.27 18.72 2.28
C LEU A 39 -9.75 18.77 2.65
N GLY A 40 -10.14 18.35 3.85
CA GLY A 40 -11.52 18.31 4.31
C GLY A 40 -12.45 17.61 3.30
N PRO A 41 -13.56 18.27 2.85
CA PRO A 41 -14.48 17.68 1.87
C PRO A 41 -13.84 17.33 0.52
N ASN A 42 -12.74 17.98 0.15
CA ASN A 42 -12.05 17.72 -1.11
C ASN A 42 -11.28 16.40 -1.08
N ALA A 43 -11.05 15.78 0.09
CA ALA A 43 -10.34 14.51 0.23
C ALA A 43 -10.97 13.37 -0.59
N LYS A 44 -12.28 13.42 -0.84
CA LYS A 44 -13.02 12.40 -1.60
C LYS A 44 -13.19 12.73 -3.08
N LYS A 45 -12.83 13.94 -3.51
CA LYS A 45 -12.85 14.30 -4.93
C LYS A 45 -11.74 13.60 -5.72
N PRO A 46 -11.89 13.46 -7.05
CA PRO A 46 -10.83 12.95 -7.91
C PRO A 46 -9.52 13.72 -7.74
N ALA A 47 -8.40 13.02 -7.64
CA ALA A 47 -7.08 13.64 -7.46
C ALA A 47 -6.73 14.64 -8.56
N GLY A 48 -7.20 14.39 -9.80
CA GLY A 48 -7.00 15.29 -10.93
C GLY A 48 -7.73 16.64 -10.83
N GLU A 49 -8.76 16.72 -9.96
CA GLU A 49 -9.48 17.97 -9.68
C GLU A 49 -8.84 18.75 -8.51
N VAL A 50 -8.18 18.01 -7.59
CA VAL A 50 -7.63 18.59 -6.36
C VAL A 50 -6.18 19.00 -6.52
N PHE A 51 -5.39 18.21 -7.23
CA PHE A 51 -3.95 18.42 -7.39
C PHE A 51 -3.58 18.77 -8.83
N LYS A 52 -2.60 19.64 -8.98
CA LYS A 52 -2.05 20.00 -10.29
C LYS A 52 -1.16 18.88 -10.84
N ASN A 53 -1.15 18.73 -12.18
CA ASN A 53 -0.27 17.83 -12.90
C ASN A 53 -0.39 16.33 -12.52
N VAL A 54 -1.59 15.89 -12.11
CA VAL A 54 -1.89 14.47 -11.96
C VAL A 54 -2.13 13.88 -13.34
N GLN A 55 -1.17 13.13 -13.88
CA GLN A 55 -1.26 12.53 -15.23
C GLN A 55 -1.86 11.12 -15.19
N LEU A 56 -1.55 10.38 -14.15
CA LEU A 56 -2.03 9.02 -13.91
C LEU A 56 -2.87 9.01 -12.63
N MET A 57 -3.83 8.11 -12.54
CA MET A 57 -4.71 7.97 -11.37
C MET A 57 -5.58 9.22 -11.10
N LYS A 58 -6.01 9.94 -12.15
CA LYS A 58 -6.81 11.16 -12.02
C LYS A 58 -8.11 10.95 -11.28
N ASP A 59 -8.74 9.79 -11.46
CA ASP A 59 -10.05 9.44 -10.90
C ASP A 59 -9.98 8.86 -9.49
N VAL A 60 -8.76 8.62 -8.97
CA VAL A 60 -8.55 8.12 -7.60
C VAL A 60 -8.90 9.25 -6.61
N PRO A 61 -9.64 8.98 -5.52
CA PRO A 61 -9.90 9.98 -4.48
C PRO A 61 -8.59 10.59 -3.95
N ALA A 62 -8.60 11.91 -3.68
CA ALA A 62 -7.40 12.66 -3.31
C ALA A 62 -6.72 12.11 -2.04
N ASP A 63 -7.48 11.67 -1.03
CA ASP A 63 -6.94 11.03 0.16
C ASP A 63 -6.22 9.71 -0.17
N ARG A 64 -6.82 8.89 -1.02
CA ARG A 64 -6.20 7.62 -1.47
C ARG A 64 -4.97 7.88 -2.32
N PHE A 65 -4.99 8.92 -3.16
CA PHE A 65 -3.84 9.33 -3.96
C PHE A 65 -2.64 9.70 -3.06
N LEU A 66 -2.86 10.49 -1.99
CA LEU A 66 -1.81 10.81 -1.02
C LEU A 66 -1.26 9.57 -0.29
N ARG A 67 -2.13 8.62 0.08
CA ARG A 67 -1.69 7.34 0.67
C ARG A 67 -0.86 6.51 -0.30
N ILE A 68 -1.18 6.53 -1.60
CA ILE A 68 -0.37 5.87 -2.63
C ILE A 68 1.00 6.53 -2.74
N MET A 69 1.10 7.87 -2.63
CA MET A 69 2.40 8.56 -2.60
C MET A 69 3.23 8.13 -1.38
N ASP A 70 2.60 7.91 -0.23
CA ASP A 70 3.29 7.44 0.97
C ASP A 70 3.65 5.96 0.88
N THR A 71 2.68 5.08 0.82
CA THR A 71 2.90 3.63 0.93
C THR A 71 3.41 3.02 -0.38
N GLY A 72 2.84 3.44 -1.52
CA GLY A 72 3.19 2.93 -2.83
C GLY A 72 4.56 3.40 -3.34
N TYR A 73 4.95 4.64 -3.04
CA TYR A 73 6.22 5.18 -3.52
C TYR A 73 7.23 5.36 -2.41
N ARG A 74 6.98 6.23 -1.44
CA ARG A 74 7.95 6.58 -0.40
C ARG A 74 8.46 5.34 0.34
N GLN A 75 7.55 4.53 0.86
CA GLN A 75 7.93 3.34 1.64
C GLN A 75 8.50 2.24 0.75
N SER A 76 7.89 1.98 -0.42
CA SER A 76 8.36 0.94 -1.33
C SER A 76 9.77 1.21 -1.88
N LEU A 77 10.15 2.48 -2.03
CA LEU A 77 11.46 2.90 -2.52
C LEU A 77 12.45 3.24 -1.40
N GLY A 78 11.99 3.40 -0.15
CA GLY A 78 12.81 3.82 0.98
C GLY A 78 13.35 5.25 0.83
N VAL A 79 12.53 6.18 0.30
CA VAL A 79 12.92 7.56 0.03
C VAL A 79 12.01 8.56 0.73
N SER A 80 12.44 9.83 0.84
CA SER A 80 11.61 10.95 1.27
C SER A 80 10.82 11.56 0.11
N CYS A 81 9.87 12.45 0.39
CA CYS A 81 8.99 13.07 -0.62
C CYS A 81 9.78 13.94 -1.60
N ASP A 82 10.80 14.63 -1.11
CA ASP A 82 11.66 15.51 -1.89
C ASP A 82 12.57 14.76 -2.88
N TYR A 83 12.74 13.44 -2.75
CA TYR A 83 13.44 12.64 -3.77
C TYR A 83 12.77 12.77 -5.15
N CYS A 84 11.43 12.80 -5.19
CA CYS A 84 10.64 12.90 -6.43
C CYS A 84 10.04 14.29 -6.66
N HIS A 85 9.77 15.04 -5.60
CA HIS A 85 9.07 16.33 -5.68
C HIS A 85 10.02 17.51 -5.34
N VAL A 86 9.68 18.68 -5.86
CA VAL A 86 10.26 19.95 -5.43
C VAL A 86 9.33 20.52 -4.37
N GLU A 87 9.86 20.83 -3.18
CA GLU A 87 9.10 21.43 -2.10
C GLU A 87 8.41 22.71 -2.57
N ASP A 88 7.21 22.97 -2.13
CA ASP A 88 6.32 24.07 -2.54
C ASP A 88 5.93 24.12 -4.04
N ARG A 89 6.48 23.21 -4.85
CA ARG A 89 6.15 23.02 -6.27
C ARG A 89 5.91 21.55 -6.59
N TRP A 90 5.01 20.93 -5.84
CA TRP A 90 4.71 19.49 -5.90
C TRP A 90 4.31 19.00 -7.30
N GLU A 91 3.75 19.88 -8.12
CA GLU A 91 3.37 19.62 -9.52
C GLU A 91 4.56 19.61 -10.49
N ALA A 92 5.70 20.21 -10.13
CA ALA A 92 6.85 20.37 -11.04
C ALA A 92 7.42 19.02 -11.49
N ASP A 93 7.82 18.92 -12.75
CA ASP A 93 8.39 17.72 -13.38
C ASP A 93 9.90 17.78 -13.57
N GLU A 94 10.58 18.67 -12.89
CA GLU A 94 12.03 18.88 -13.01
C GLU A 94 12.82 17.62 -12.60
N LYS A 95 12.36 16.92 -11.55
CA LYS A 95 13.07 15.76 -11.01
C LYS A 95 12.83 14.51 -11.86
N ARG A 96 13.90 13.91 -12.37
CA ARG A 96 13.86 12.66 -13.13
C ARG A 96 13.16 11.53 -12.38
N PRO A 97 13.35 11.29 -11.06
CA PRO A 97 12.66 10.23 -10.34
C PRO A 97 11.14 10.32 -10.43
N LYS A 98 10.55 11.53 -10.40
CA LYS A 98 9.10 11.72 -10.58
C LYS A 98 8.62 11.25 -11.95
N ARG A 99 9.36 11.57 -13.01
CA ARG A 99 9.02 11.13 -14.37
C ARG A 99 9.18 9.61 -14.53
N ALA A 100 10.30 9.05 -14.02
CA ALA A 100 10.53 7.61 -14.01
C ALA A 100 9.45 6.84 -13.25
N ALA A 101 8.93 7.37 -12.13
CA ALA A 101 7.85 6.77 -11.37
C ALA A 101 6.57 6.61 -12.20
N ARG A 102 6.26 7.56 -13.11
CA ARG A 102 5.12 7.41 -14.04
C ARG A 102 5.33 6.27 -15.04
N GLU A 103 6.54 6.13 -15.57
CA GLU A 103 6.86 5.00 -16.47
C GLU A 103 6.76 3.66 -15.73
N MET A 104 7.20 3.60 -14.48
CA MET A 104 7.08 2.39 -13.63
C MET A 104 5.63 1.99 -13.38
N ILE A 105 4.70 2.95 -13.18
CA ILE A 105 3.26 2.62 -13.08
C ILE A 105 2.75 1.98 -14.38
N LEU A 106 3.12 2.52 -15.53
CA LEU A 106 2.68 1.96 -16.82
C LEU A 106 3.21 0.54 -17.00
N MET A 107 4.48 0.31 -16.68
CA MET A 107 5.07 -1.03 -16.68
C MET A 107 4.34 -1.98 -15.73
N MET A 108 4.08 -1.55 -14.47
CA MET A 108 3.36 -2.36 -13.49
C MET A 108 1.95 -2.72 -13.97
N ARG A 109 1.24 -1.78 -14.62
CA ARG A 109 -0.08 -2.04 -15.20
C ARG A 109 -0.03 -3.08 -16.31
N MET A 110 1.01 -3.05 -17.18
CA MET A 110 1.21 -4.06 -18.22
C MET A 110 1.46 -5.45 -17.62
N ILE A 111 2.31 -5.53 -16.60
CA ILE A 111 2.56 -6.79 -15.88
C ILE A 111 1.27 -7.33 -15.26
N ASN A 112 0.53 -6.51 -14.54
CA ASN A 112 -0.72 -6.93 -13.90
C ASN A 112 -1.79 -7.33 -14.92
N LYS A 113 -1.86 -6.65 -16.06
CA LYS A 113 -2.74 -7.06 -17.16
C LYS A 113 -2.37 -8.47 -17.65
N HIS A 114 -1.10 -8.72 -17.90
CA HIS A 114 -0.62 -10.03 -18.36
C HIS A 114 -0.83 -11.12 -17.30
N LEU A 115 -0.60 -10.82 -16.02
CA LEU A 115 -0.89 -11.76 -14.94
C LEU A 115 -2.36 -12.20 -14.92
N GLY A 116 -3.28 -11.26 -15.20
CA GLY A 116 -4.72 -11.57 -15.30
C GLY A 116 -5.11 -12.43 -16.53
N GLU A 117 -4.22 -12.58 -17.50
CA GLU A 117 -4.42 -13.40 -18.70
C GLU A 117 -3.89 -14.84 -18.53
N LEU A 118 -3.11 -15.11 -17.46
CA LEU A 118 -2.51 -16.43 -17.22
C LEU A 118 -3.54 -17.36 -16.57
N THR A 119 -3.70 -18.56 -17.14
CA THR A 119 -4.70 -19.56 -16.70
C THR A 119 -4.14 -20.59 -15.72
N GLU A 120 -2.82 -20.79 -15.70
CA GLU A 120 -2.16 -21.81 -14.88
C GLU A 120 -1.71 -21.30 -13.49
N ILE A 121 -1.95 -20.01 -13.20
CA ILE A 121 -1.66 -19.46 -11.87
C ILE A 121 -2.85 -19.74 -10.96
N ASP A 122 -2.63 -20.55 -9.92
CA ASP A 122 -3.62 -20.88 -8.89
C ASP A 122 -3.86 -19.70 -7.91
N SER A 123 -3.97 -18.49 -8.43
CA SER A 123 -4.27 -17.30 -7.66
C SER A 123 -5.20 -16.39 -8.42
N GLN A 124 -6.43 -16.27 -7.94
CA GLN A 124 -7.41 -15.33 -8.52
C GLN A 124 -7.02 -13.85 -8.35
N ALA A 125 -5.94 -13.56 -7.61
CA ALA A 125 -5.47 -12.23 -7.30
C ALA A 125 -3.96 -12.06 -7.52
N ALA A 126 -3.37 -12.77 -8.50
CA ALA A 126 -1.97 -12.57 -8.85
C ALA A 126 -1.75 -11.11 -9.27
N ALA A 127 -0.98 -10.36 -8.51
CA ALA A 127 -0.68 -8.97 -8.79
C ALA A 127 0.72 -8.58 -8.27
N VAL A 128 1.35 -7.66 -8.99
CA VAL A 128 2.57 -6.99 -8.54
C VAL A 128 2.27 -5.54 -8.18
N ASN A 129 3.04 -5.02 -7.23
CA ASN A 129 3.04 -3.62 -6.84
C ASN A 129 4.48 -3.10 -6.71
N CYS A 130 4.65 -1.85 -6.30
CA CYS A 130 5.99 -1.24 -6.16
C CYS A 130 6.87 -2.04 -5.19
N THR A 131 6.33 -2.49 -4.06
CA THR A 131 7.07 -3.24 -3.03
C THR A 131 7.52 -4.62 -3.53
N THR A 132 6.79 -5.24 -4.45
CA THR A 132 7.15 -6.55 -5.02
C THR A 132 8.57 -6.54 -5.60
N CYS A 133 8.95 -5.43 -6.25
CA CYS A 133 10.26 -5.27 -6.87
C CYS A 133 11.24 -4.46 -5.99
N HIS A 134 10.78 -3.37 -5.37
CA HIS A 134 11.67 -2.39 -4.74
C HIS A 134 12.05 -2.71 -3.29
N ARG A 135 11.10 -3.20 -2.47
CA ARG A 135 11.36 -3.68 -1.08
C ARG A 135 12.14 -2.68 -0.22
N GLY A 136 11.83 -1.38 -0.32
CA GLY A 136 12.51 -0.31 0.40
C GLY A 136 13.77 0.25 -0.27
N TYR A 137 14.03 -0.08 -1.54
CA TYR A 137 15.20 0.41 -2.27
C TYR A 137 14.82 0.94 -3.65
N VAL A 138 15.45 2.04 -4.06
CA VAL A 138 15.24 2.63 -5.41
C VAL A 138 15.63 1.65 -6.52
N LYS A 139 16.70 0.89 -6.35
CA LYS A 139 17.12 -0.15 -7.29
C LYS A 139 16.69 -1.51 -6.76
N PRO A 140 15.83 -2.25 -7.49
CA PRO A 140 15.51 -3.63 -7.13
C PRO A 140 16.77 -4.49 -7.03
N ALA A 141 16.80 -5.41 -6.08
CA ALA A 141 17.87 -6.39 -5.96
C ALA A 141 17.76 -7.41 -7.11
N LEU A 142 18.89 -7.70 -7.76
CA LEU A 142 18.99 -8.71 -8.81
C LEU A 142 19.43 -10.08 -8.26
N GLN A 143 19.78 -10.12 -6.98
CA GLN A 143 20.20 -11.35 -6.28
C GLN A 143 19.46 -11.46 -4.95
N MET A 144 19.17 -12.67 -4.53
CA MET A 144 18.65 -12.92 -3.18
C MET A 144 19.72 -12.59 -2.14
N ARG A 145 19.29 -11.95 -1.05
CA ARG A 145 20.11 -11.66 0.12
C ARG A 145 19.79 -12.68 1.21
#